data_80e609d28a497490a8d9cf02fa38e490
#
_entry.id   80e609d28a497490a8d9cf02fa38e490
#
_cell.length_a   1.000
_cell.length_b   1.000
_cell.length_c   1.000
_cell.angle_alpha   90.00
_cell.angle_beta   90.00
_cell.angle_gamma   90.00
#
_symmetry.space_group_name_H-M   'P 1'
#
loop_
_entity.id
_entity.type
_entity.pdbx_description
1 polymer ?
#
loop_
_entity_poly.entity_id
_entity_poly.type
_entity_poly.pdbx_seq_one_letter_code
_entity_poly.pdbx_strand_id
1 'polypeptide(L)'
;MKKKGSIEKQFHRWGGLFLCFFLIAFSLSGILLNHRELISSLDLSRSLLPSSYHVDGWTQGAAVGSTALSGDSVLLYGGEGIWLTKDGGRSFSRLMEGLPGGADRYQMRRILHSRRNGTFALSQDALYRWQGAAWQEVSLPLRERLTDLALQGDSLVVMGRSHLFVLQLPYQQFSTLTLPESPSVTPHRATLFRTLWALHSGELFHLVGRLFVDALGLVLLLLSISGLIVFFYPRWMKRMQKRVQAAHRARVKARTRRLQQGLSRQYKLHLLVGYWLFIPLLILVVSGMFLRPPLLVAVAKAKVPTLPTTSLHSANNPWHDALRRLVYVPARQEWVLSTSEGIFRCKRLGLPLEKIENTPPVSVMGANVFEVDPDNPHALLVGSFMGLFRWDLESGSVLDLYTGQPPKPQGMMPLGDHKVSGYSAHLGGKKGLAFEYDVPCRAISQPKELGQGRISLFHTMLELHTGRLYVFFGPLGILWIFVSGCMILWLLISGFRRAQKQMHKRRSRAKS
;
A
#
# COMPACT_ATOMS: atom_id res chain seq x y z
N MET A 1 48.15 -19.84 -17.67
CA MET A 1 46.69 -20.07 -17.60
C MET A 1 46.06 -19.16 -16.54
N LYS A 2 45.22 -18.16 -16.91
CA LYS A 2 44.47 -17.35 -15.98
C LYS A 2 43.41 -18.24 -15.33
N LYS A 3 43.50 -18.51 -14.02
CA LYS A 3 42.43 -19.16 -13.25
C LYS A 3 41.13 -18.39 -13.50
N LYS A 4 40.19 -18.97 -14.25
CA LYS A 4 38.81 -18.47 -14.35
C LYS A 4 38.30 -18.37 -12.89
N GLY A 5 37.94 -17.17 -12.46
CA GLY A 5 37.34 -17.00 -11.13
C GLY A 5 36.08 -17.87 -11.05
N SER A 6 35.79 -18.43 -9.87
CA SER A 6 34.63 -19.28 -9.66
C SER A 6 33.35 -18.57 -10.15
N ILE A 7 32.37 -19.32 -10.67
CA ILE A 7 31.07 -18.83 -11.13
C ILE A 7 30.44 -17.93 -10.05
N GLU A 8 30.51 -18.33 -8.79
CA GLU A 8 30.06 -17.57 -7.62
C GLU A 8 30.67 -16.15 -7.54
N LYS A 9 32.00 -16.03 -7.85
CA LYS A 9 32.69 -14.73 -7.87
C LYS A 9 32.24 -13.86 -9.03
N GLN A 10 32.01 -14.46 -10.19
CA GLN A 10 31.56 -13.73 -11.38
C GLN A 10 30.11 -13.25 -11.18
N PHE A 11 29.21 -14.10 -10.71
CA PHE A 11 27.83 -13.75 -10.43
C PHE A 11 27.73 -12.64 -9.37
N HIS A 12 28.39 -12.77 -8.23
CA HIS A 12 28.40 -11.72 -7.20
C HIS A 12 28.86 -10.38 -7.75
N ARG A 13 29.83 -10.38 -8.66
CA ARG A 13 30.39 -9.16 -9.23
C ARG A 13 29.50 -8.53 -10.28
N TRP A 14 28.97 -9.32 -11.24
CA TRP A 14 28.18 -8.81 -12.35
C TRP A 14 26.70 -8.72 -11.99
N GLY A 15 26.17 -9.72 -11.31
CA GLY A 15 24.82 -9.68 -10.75
C GLY A 15 24.66 -8.56 -9.72
N GLY A 16 25.69 -8.37 -8.86
CA GLY A 16 25.73 -7.24 -7.93
C GLY A 16 25.74 -5.90 -8.63
N LEU A 17 26.49 -5.73 -9.73
CA LEU A 17 26.48 -4.49 -10.50
C LEU A 17 25.08 -4.20 -11.10
N PHE A 18 24.45 -5.21 -11.68
CA PHE A 18 23.10 -5.07 -12.23
C PHE A 18 22.07 -4.72 -11.14
N LEU A 19 22.14 -5.42 -10.00
CA LEU A 19 21.19 -5.22 -8.90
C LEU A 19 21.44 -3.97 -8.07
N CYS A 20 22.64 -3.36 -8.11
CA CYS A 20 22.92 -2.16 -7.32
C CYS A 20 21.93 -1.03 -7.55
N PHE A 21 21.49 -0.80 -8.80
CA PHE A 21 20.49 0.19 -9.13
C PHE A 21 19.17 -0.08 -8.40
N PHE A 22 18.68 -1.32 -8.48
CA PHE A 22 17.41 -1.72 -7.85
C PHE A 22 17.53 -1.74 -6.32
N LEU A 23 18.64 -2.18 -5.76
CA LEU A 23 18.89 -2.17 -4.32
C LEU A 23 18.91 -0.74 -3.75
N ILE A 24 19.51 0.21 -4.47
CA ILE A 24 19.47 1.63 -4.10
C ILE A 24 18.01 2.12 -4.13
N ALA A 25 17.27 1.83 -5.20
CA ALA A 25 15.88 2.22 -5.33
C ALA A 25 14.99 1.60 -4.23
N PHE A 26 15.12 0.29 -3.97
CA PHE A 26 14.38 -0.40 -2.91
C PHE A 26 14.72 0.12 -1.51
N SER A 27 16.00 0.37 -1.23
CA SER A 27 16.42 0.89 0.08
C SER A 27 15.89 2.30 0.33
N LEU A 28 16.05 3.22 -0.63
CA LEU A 28 15.56 4.59 -0.50
C LEU A 28 14.04 4.63 -0.40
N SER A 29 13.33 3.92 -1.28
CA SER A 29 11.88 3.89 -1.25
C SER A 29 11.35 3.21 0.01
N GLY A 30 11.98 2.13 0.49
CA GLY A 30 11.58 1.44 1.72
C GLY A 30 11.68 2.34 2.96
N ILE A 31 12.80 3.07 3.13
CA ILE A 31 12.97 4.04 4.21
C ILE A 31 11.91 5.14 4.13
N LEU A 32 11.67 5.71 2.94
CA LEU A 32 10.66 6.76 2.76
C LEU A 32 9.25 6.26 3.07
N LEU A 33 8.91 5.03 2.70
CA LEU A 33 7.60 4.43 2.97
C LEU A 33 7.34 4.23 4.47
N ASN A 34 8.36 3.96 5.27
CA ASN A 34 8.24 3.87 6.73
C ASN A 34 7.94 5.22 7.40
N HIS A 35 8.19 6.34 6.70
CA HIS A 35 8.00 7.71 7.19
C HIS A 35 6.96 8.48 6.37
N ARG A 36 5.80 7.85 6.12
CA ARG A 36 4.73 8.42 5.29
C ARG A 36 4.35 9.85 5.69
N GLU A 37 4.28 10.16 6.98
CA GLU A 37 3.90 11.49 7.47
C GLU A 37 4.83 12.60 6.96
N LEU A 38 6.14 12.30 6.81
CA LEU A 38 7.13 13.27 6.30
C LEU A 38 6.99 13.55 4.81
N ILE A 39 6.47 12.60 4.03
CA ILE A 39 6.40 12.68 2.57
C ILE A 39 4.97 12.82 2.03
N SER A 40 3.95 12.72 2.88
CA SER A 40 2.53 12.75 2.47
C SER A 40 2.08 14.08 1.87
N SER A 41 2.79 15.18 2.18
CA SER A 41 2.55 16.52 1.59
C SER A 41 3.33 16.79 0.30
N LEU A 42 4.24 15.89 -0.06
CA LEU A 42 5.10 16.04 -1.24
C LEU A 42 4.47 15.34 -2.44
N ASP A 43 4.41 16.06 -3.55
CA ASP A 43 3.83 15.58 -4.79
C ASP A 43 4.81 15.67 -5.94
N LEU A 44 4.67 14.73 -6.87
CA LEU A 44 5.36 14.72 -8.16
C LEU A 44 4.36 15.02 -9.28
N SER A 45 4.85 15.62 -10.37
CA SER A 45 4.06 15.71 -11.59
C SER A 45 3.92 14.34 -12.24
N ARG A 46 2.70 13.95 -12.61
CA ARG A 46 2.45 12.70 -13.36
C ARG A 46 3.19 12.67 -14.70
N SER A 47 3.56 13.84 -15.27
CA SER A 47 4.36 13.93 -16.49
C SER A 47 5.76 13.32 -16.37
N LEU A 48 6.27 13.14 -15.13
CA LEU A 48 7.56 12.48 -14.87
C LEU A 48 7.45 10.95 -14.83
N LEU A 49 6.23 10.41 -14.90
CA LEU A 49 5.95 8.99 -14.80
C LEU A 49 5.49 8.42 -16.14
N PRO A 50 5.57 7.10 -16.33
CA PRO A 50 5.00 6.43 -17.49
C PRO A 50 3.53 6.77 -17.70
N SER A 51 3.05 6.76 -18.94
CA SER A 51 1.66 7.11 -19.31
C SER A 51 0.60 6.27 -18.57
N SER A 52 0.93 5.04 -18.16
CA SER A 52 0.07 4.19 -17.32
C SER A 52 -0.26 4.80 -15.94
N TYR A 53 0.43 5.85 -15.52
CA TYR A 53 0.16 6.60 -14.28
C TYR A 53 -0.63 7.89 -14.52
N HIS A 54 -0.96 8.20 -15.78
CA HIS A 54 -1.81 9.34 -16.10
C HIS A 54 -3.28 8.95 -15.90
N VAL A 55 -4.05 9.79 -15.22
CA VAL A 55 -5.49 9.55 -15.02
C VAL A 55 -6.21 9.87 -16.32
N ASP A 56 -6.91 8.89 -16.85
CA ASP A 56 -7.79 9.03 -18.01
C ASP A 56 -9.17 8.44 -17.67
N GLY A 57 -10.23 9.19 -17.91
CA GLY A 57 -11.59 8.75 -17.66
C GLY A 57 -11.85 8.26 -16.22
N TRP A 58 -11.34 8.98 -15.22
CA TRP A 58 -11.53 8.67 -13.79
C TRP A 58 -10.93 7.33 -13.32
N THR A 59 -9.99 6.75 -14.07
CA THR A 59 -9.24 5.54 -13.70
C THR A 59 -8.37 5.72 -12.45
N GLN A 60 -7.75 4.63 -11.99
CA GLN A 60 -6.79 4.59 -10.87
C GLN A 60 -7.39 5.02 -9.52
N GLY A 61 -8.72 4.84 -9.36
CA GLY A 61 -9.43 5.28 -8.16
C GLY A 61 -9.55 6.79 -8.04
N ALA A 62 -9.43 7.54 -9.14
CA ALA A 62 -9.67 8.98 -9.16
C ALA A 62 -11.09 9.30 -8.70
N ALA A 63 -12.06 8.44 -9.05
CA ALA A 63 -13.40 8.43 -8.49
C ALA A 63 -13.67 7.09 -7.79
N VAL A 64 -14.18 7.16 -6.55
CA VAL A 64 -14.57 5.97 -5.76
C VAL A 64 -16.01 6.00 -5.31
N GLY A 65 -16.66 7.15 -5.35
CA GLY A 65 -18.07 7.28 -4.98
C GLY A 65 -18.63 8.65 -5.25
N SER A 66 -19.93 8.79 -5.07
CA SER A 66 -20.65 10.06 -5.21
C SER A 66 -21.66 10.27 -4.10
N THR A 67 -22.06 11.51 -3.89
CA THR A 67 -23.09 11.91 -2.94
C THR A 67 -23.91 13.04 -3.52
N ALA A 68 -25.24 12.87 -3.58
CA ALA A 68 -26.14 13.96 -3.95
C ALA A 68 -26.24 15.00 -2.81
N LEU A 69 -26.25 16.26 -3.17
CA LEU A 69 -26.52 17.38 -2.27
C LEU A 69 -27.98 17.80 -2.38
N SER A 70 -28.25 18.94 -3.02
CA SER A 70 -29.59 19.47 -3.31
C SER A 70 -29.75 19.75 -4.79
N GLY A 71 -30.94 19.52 -5.34
CA GLY A 71 -31.20 19.64 -6.77
C GLY A 71 -30.31 18.67 -7.56
N ASP A 72 -29.76 19.14 -8.68
CA ASP A 72 -28.87 18.34 -9.55
C ASP A 72 -27.38 18.32 -9.10
N SER A 73 -27.11 18.85 -7.90
CA SER A 73 -25.75 18.95 -7.39
C SER A 73 -25.26 17.61 -6.84
N VAL A 74 -24.16 17.09 -7.39
CA VAL A 74 -23.53 15.83 -6.98
C VAL A 74 -22.05 16.07 -6.69
N LEU A 75 -21.60 15.58 -5.56
CA LEU A 75 -20.17 15.46 -5.25
C LEU A 75 -19.66 14.11 -5.75
N LEU A 76 -18.63 14.13 -6.58
CA LEU A 76 -17.84 12.98 -6.96
C LEU A 76 -16.51 13.04 -6.19
N TYR A 77 -16.08 11.93 -5.59
CA TYR A 77 -14.90 11.93 -4.73
C TYR A 77 -14.05 10.68 -4.93
N GLY A 78 -12.77 10.80 -4.60
CA GLY A 78 -11.83 9.69 -4.70
C GLY A 78 -10.37 10.10 -4.51
N GLY A 79 -9.48 9.43 -5.21
CA GLY A 79 -8.02 9.66 -5.15
C GLY A 79 -7.59 11.05 -5.57
N GLU A 80 -8.39 11.73 -6.40
CA GLU A 80 -8.11 13.09 -6.88
C GLU A 80 -8.91 14.18 -6.14
N GLY A 81 -9.42 13.84 -4.94
CA GLY A 81 -10.13 14.78 -4.07
C GLY A 81 -11.63 14.83 -4.31
N ILE A 82 -12.22 16.03 -4.21
CA ILE A 82 -13.65 16.27 -4.27
C ILE A 82 -13.99 17.16 -5.46
N TRP A 83 -14.96 16.74 -6.24
CA TRP A 83 -15.43 17.41 -7.46
C TRP A 83 -16.93 17.61 -7.40
N LEU A 84 -17.39 18.81 -7.70
CA LEU A 84 -18.80 19.18 -7.77
C LEU A 84 -19.26 19.23 -9.22
N THR A 85 -20.36 18.57 -9.54
CA THR A 85 -21.11 18.75 -10.79
C THR A 85 -22.54 19.20 -10.49
N LYS A 86 -23.14 19.99 -11.42
CA LYS A 86 -24.51 20.48 -11.34
C LYS A 86 -25.31 20.19 -12.63
N ASP A 87 -24.73 19.43 -13.53
CA ASP A 87 -25.22 19.19 -14.88
C ASP A 87 -25.14 17.72 -15.30
N GLY A 88 -25.22 16.82 -14.30
CA GLY A 88 -25.20 15.38 -14.52
C GLY A 88 -23.83 14.83 -14.98
N GLY A 89 -22.74 15.51 -14.65
CA GLY A 89 -21.39 15.06 -14.98
C GLY A 89 -20.85 15.56 -16.33
N ARG A 90 -21.49 16.61 -16.90
CA ARG A 90 -20.96 17.28 -18.11
C ARG A 90 -19.82 18.23 -17.80
N SER A 91 -19.85 18.85 -16.63
CA SER A 91 -18.75 19.68 -16.11
C SER A 91 -18.51 19.41 -14.64
N PHE A 92 -17.27 19.68 -14.20
CA PHE A 92 -16.83 19.51 -12.81
C PHE A 92 -16.01 20.69 -12.36
N SER A 93 -16.21 21.09 -11.11
CA SER A 93 -15.36 22.07 -10.41
C SER A 93 -14.79 21.43 -9.14
N ARG A 94 -13.55 21.79 -8.79
CA ARG A 94 -12.92 21.28 -7.55
C ARG A 94 -13.55 21.95 -6.32
N LEU A 95 -13.72 21.16 -5.26
CA LEU A 95 -14.23 21.62 -3.96
C LEU A 95 -13.25 21.19 -2.87
N MET A 96 -12.11 21.87 -2.82
CA MET A 96 -10.94 21.47 -2.02
C MET A 96 -10.58 22.45 -0.90
N GLU A 97 -11.24 23.60 -0.82
CA GLU A 97 -10.96 24.65 0.17
C GLU A 97 -11.04 24.09 1.58
N GLY A 98 -9.98 24.33 2.38
CA GLY A 98 -9.86 23.83 3.76
C GLY A 98 -9.30 22.41 3.89
N LEU A 99 -9.13 21.66 2.79
CA LEU A 99 -8.43 20.38 2.83
C LEU A 99 -6.91 20.58 2.86
N PRO A 100 -6.17 19.68 3.51
CA PRO A 100 -4.71 19.77 3.55
C PRO A 100 -4.10 19.58 2.15
N GLY A 101 -2.99 20.25 1.88
CA GLY A 101 -2.22 20.06 0.65
C GLY A 101 -1.56 18.68 0.61
N GLY A 102 -1.33 18.19 -0.62
CA GLY A 102 -0.68 16.92 -0.90
C GLY A 102 -1.66 15.82 -1.36
N ALA A 103 -1.33 15.22 -2.50
CA ALA A 103 -2.18 14.21 -3.15
C ALA A 103 -2.47 12.97 -2.28
N ASP A 104 -1.62 12.68 -1.29
CA ASP A 104 -1.85 11.60 -0.34
C ASP A 104 -2.88 11.95 0.74
N ARG A 105 -3.03 13.23 1.08
CA ARG A 105 -3.86 13.71 2.20
C ARG A 105 -5.30 13.99 1.81
N TYR A 106 -5.55 14.48 0.59
CA TYR A 106 -6.89 14.81 0.13
C TYR A 106 -7.63 13.66 -0.58
N GLN A 107 -7.08 12.44 -0.56
CA GLN A 107 -7.79 11.27 -1.06
C GLN A 107 -8.99 10.96 -0.18
N MET A 108 -10.19 11.02 -0.77
CA MET A 108 -11.43 10.79 -0.04
C MET A 108 -11.89 9.34 -0.18
N ARG A 109 -12.27 8.75 0.95
CA ARG A 109 -12.79 7.37 1.03
C ARG A 109 -14.30 7.33 0.99
N ARG A 110 -14.93 8.29 1.66
CA ARG A 110 -16.38 8.41 1.74
C ARG A 110 -16.79 9.86 1.93
N ILE A 111 -17.89 10.27 1.27
CA ILE A 111 -18.60 11.50 1.59
C ILE A 111 -20.05 11.13 1.85
N LEU A 112 -20.61 11.70 2.91
CA LEU A 112 -22.04 11.59 3.24
C LEU A 112 -22.64 12.97 3.36
N HIS A 113 -23.84 13.13 2.81
CA HIS A 113 -24.66 14.32 2.96
C HIS A 113 -26.01 13.97 3.57
N SER A 114 -26.42 14.75 4.54
CA SER A 114 -27.76 14.72 5.12
C SER A 114 -28.28 16.14 5.16
N ARG A 115 -29.51 16.36 4.70
CA ARG A 115 -30.17 17.68 4.77
C ARG A 115 -30.18 18.25 6.19
N ARG A 116 -30.30 17.38 7.20
CA ARG A 116 -30.34 17.78 8.62
C ARG A 116 -28.96 17.99 9.22
N ASN A 117 -28.00 17.15 8.85
CA ASN A 117 -26.72 17.04 9.56
C ASN A 117 -25.54 17.69 8.81
N GLY A 118 -25.76 18.10 7.55
CA GLY A 118 -24.73 18.66 6.68
C GLY A 118 -23.91 17.60 5.95
N THR A 119 -22.76 18.00 5.45
CA THR A 119 -21.88 17.15 4.62
C THR A 119 -20.60 16.83 5.38
N PHE A 120 -20.25 15.55 5.41
CA PHE A 120 -19.02 15.02 6.00
C PHE A 120 -18.20 14.30 4.95
N ALA A 121 -16.90 14.50 4.98
CA ALA A 121 -15.94 13.83 4.10
C ALA A 121 -14.88 13.11 4.93
N LEU A 122 -14.58 11.88 4.58
CA LEU A 122 -13.61 11.04 5.24
C LEU A 122 -12.41 10.81 4.34
N SER A 123 -11.23 11.21 4.78
CA SER A 123 -9.96 10.75 4.24
C SER A 123 -9.46 9.51 4.99
N GLN A 124 -8.26 9.06 4.68
CA GLN A 124 -7.63 7.97 5.43
C GLN A 124 -7.22 8.37 6.85
N ASP A 125 -6.93 9.64 7.07
CA ASP A 125 -6.28 10.12 8.28
C ASP A 125 -7.15 11.11 9.08
N ALA A 126 -8.23 11.68 8.45
CA ALA A 126 -9.07 12.70 9.07
C ALA A 126 -10.53 12.68 8.60
N LEU A 127 -11.41 13.20 9.44
CA LEU A 127 -12.80 13.52 9.15
C LEU A 127 -12.94 15.02 8.95
N TYR A 128 -13.69 15.43 7.92
CA TYR A 128 -13.96 16.84 7.63
C TYR A 128 -15.47 17.08 7.59
N ARG A 129 -15.87 18.30 7.96
CA ARG A 129 -17.24 18.80 7.82
C ARG A 129 -17.26 20.02 6.92
N TRP A 130 -18.19 20.09 5.99
CA TRP A 130 -18.39 21.26 5.14
C TRP A 130 -19.07 22.38 5.89
N GLN A 131 -18.49 23.59 5.88
CA GLN A 131 -18.98 24.79 6.59
C GLN A 131 -19.54 25.85 5.62
N GLY A 132 -19.99 25.44 4.44
CA GLY A 132 -20.53 26.35 3.42
C GLY A 132 -19.49 26.93 2.46
N ALA A 133 -18.29 27.25 2.93
CA ALA A 133 -17.20 27.81 2.12
C ALA A 133 -15.95 26.94 2.09
N ALA A 134 -15.69 26.17 3.17
CA ALA A 134 -14.48 25.36 3.32
C ALA A 134 -14.77 24.10 4.14
N TRP A 135 -13.93 23.09 3.95
CA TRP A 135 -13.87 21.90 4.78
C TRP A 135 -13.12 22.20 6.08
N GLN A 136 -13.67 21.80 7.20
CA GLN A 136 -13.05 21.92 8.50
C GLN A 136 -12.81 20.53 9.09
N GLU A 137 -11.60 20.28 9.58
CA GLU A 137 -11.26 19.03 10.24
C GLU A 137 -12.03 18.89 11.56
N VAL A 138 -12.56 17.69 11.79
CA VAL A 138 -13.27 17.31 13.01
C VAL A 138 -12.38 16.37 13.80
N SER A 139 -12.06 16.75 15.06
CA SER A 139 -11.18 15.97 15.92
C SER A 139 -11.81 14.65 16.35
N LEU A 140 -11.07 13.55 16.24
CA LEU A 140 -11.45 12.23 16.72
C LEU A 140 -10.71 11.89 18.02
N PRO A 141 -11.30 11.05 18.89
CA PRO A 141 -10.69 10.71 20.20
C PRO A 141 -9.36 9.98 20.09
N LEU A 142 -9.17 9.19 19.05
CA LEU A 142 -7.95 8.40 18.80
C LEU A 142 -7.48 8.61 17.37
N ARG A 143 -6.16 8.67 17.19
CA ARG A 143 -5.55 8.66 15.85
C ARG A 143 -5.37 7.22 15.38
N GLU A 144 -6.13 6.84 14.39
CA GLU A 144 -5.96 5.59 13.67
C GLU A 144 -6.33 5.76 12.19
N ARG A 145 -5.98 4.78 11.38
CA ARG A 145 -6.34 4.79 9.97
C ARG A 145 -7.85 4.60 9.82
N LEU A 146 -8.52 5.60 9.25
CA LEU A 146 -9.95 5.60 9.01
C LEU A 146 -10.29 4.80 7.74
N THR A 147 -11.43 4.11 7.77
CA THR A 147 -11.82 3.19 6.70
C THR A 147 -13.16 3.51 6.08
N ASP A 148 -14.18 3.90 6.84
CA ASP A 148 -15.51 4.20 6.33
C ASP A 148 -16.29 5.15 7.22
N LEU A 149 -17.44 5.61 6.72
CA LEU A 149 -18.35 6.55 7.34
C LEU A 149 -19.78 6.16 7.06
N ALA A 150 -20.66 6.15 8.07
CA ALA A 150 -22.08 5.86 7.93
C ALA A 150 -22.94 6.74 8.83
N LEU A 151 -24.23 6.88 8.46
CA LEU A 151 -25.25 7.57 9.23
C LEU A 151 -26.39 6.61 9.59
N GLN A 152 -26.85 6.71 10.85
CA GLN A 152 -28.09 6.10 11.31
C GLN A 152 -28.91 7.17 12.05
N GLY A 153 -29.93 7.73 11.40
CA GLY A 153 -30.66 8.86 11.94
C GLY A 153 -29.74 10.05 12.23
N ASP A 154 -29.66 10.44 13.50
CA ASP A 154 -28.78 11.53 13.97
C ASP A 154 -27.40 11.04 14.45
N SER A 155 -27.11 9.76 14.33
CA SER A 155 -25.81 9.20 14.71
C SER A 155 -24.88 9.11 13.50
N LEU A 156 -23.72 9.79 13.60
CA LEU A 156 -22.62 9.64 12.65
C LEU A 156 -21.64 8.62 13.21
N VAL A 157 -21.34 7.60 12.43
CA VAL A 157 -20.40 6.54 12.80
C VAL A 157 -19.21 6.61 11.88
N VAL A 158 -18.03 6.87 12.44
CA VAL A 158 -16.73 6.83 11.75
C VAL A 158 -16.06 5.51 12.09
N MET A 159 -15.69 4.75 11.09
CA MET A 159 -14.98 3.49 11.28
C MET A 159 -13.47 3.70 11.09
N GLY A 160 -12.71 3.39 12.13
CA GLY A 160 -11.28 3.15 12.05
C GLY A 160 -10.98 1.68 11.73
N ARG A 161 -9.70 1.31 11.73
CA ARG A 161 -9.32 -0.09 11.52
C ARG A 161 -9.56 -0.99 12.73
N SER A 162 -9.68 -0.38 13.91
CA SER A 162 -9.79 -1.08 15.20
C SER A 162 -11.01 -0.66 16.01
N HIS A 163 -11.48 0.58 15.87
CA HIS A 163 -12.55 1.15 16.66
C HIS A 163 -13.63 1.81 15.80
N LEU A 164 -14.78 2.03 16.40
CA LEU A 164 -15.82 2.89 15.89
C LEU A 164 -15.88 4.16 16.72
N PHE A 165 -16.01 5.31 16.07
CA PHE A 165 -16.23 6.58 16.73
C PHE A 165 -17.65 7.03 16.42
N VAL A 166 -18.48 7.12 17.46
CA VAL A 166 -19.90 7.45 17.34
C VAL A 166 -20.13 8.86 17.83
N LEU A 167 -20.67 9.71 16.98
CA LEU A 167 -21.07 11.06 17.28
C LEU A 167 -22.61 11.13 17.20
N GLN A 168 -23.23 11.45 18.32
CA GLN A 168 -24.67 11.77 18.35
C GLN A 168 -24.86 13.24 18.00
N LEU A 169 -25.44 13.54 16.85
CA LEU A 169 -25.70 14.91 16.43
C LEU A 169 -26.95 15.48 17.17
N PRO A 170 -26.95 16.76 17.58
CA PRO A 170 -25.96 17.79 17.27
C PRO A 170 -24.79 17.89 18.25
N TYR A 171 -24.61 16.95 19.17
CA TYR A 171 -23.51 16.95 20.13
C TYR A 171 -22.15 16.83 19.40
N GLN A 172 -21.14 17.54 19.91
CA GLN A 172 -19.84 17.64 19.22
C GLN A 172 -18.79 16.65 19.77
N GLN A 173 -19.20 15.71 20.64
CA GLN A 173 -18.27 14.78 21.26
C GLN A 173 -18.45 13.37 20.70
N PHE A 174 -17.36 12.78 20.24
CA PHE A 174 -17.30 11.38 19.83
C PHE A 174 -17.14 10.47 21.05
N SER A 175 -17.90 9.39 21.09
CA SER A 175 -17.60 8.24 21.93
C SER A 175 -16.83 7.19 21.15
N THR A 176 -15.85 6.55 21.78
CA THR A 176 -15.12 5.42 21.19
C THR A 176 -15.84 4.12 21.57
N LEU A 177 -16.17 3.31 20.57
CA LEU A 177 -16.79 2.02 20.73
C LEU A 177 -15.85 0.92 20.24
N THR A 178 -15.47 0.01 21.12
CA THR A 178 -14.82 -1.25 20.78
C THR A 178 -15.89 -2.32 20.62
N LEU A 179 -15.87 -3.02 19.49
CA LEU A 179 -16.83 -4.10 19.23
C LEU A 179 -16.50 -5.31 20.10
N PRO A 180 -17.51 -5.98 20.66
CA PRO A 180 -17.32 -7.18 21.49
C PRO A 180 -16.84 -8.36 20.64
N GLU A 181 -16.32 -9.38 21.30
CA GLU A 181 -15.91 -10.63 20.68
C GLU A 181 -17.09 -11.30 19.96
N SER A 182 -16.82 -11.90 18.80
CA SER A 182 -17.80 -12.69 18.06
C SER A 182 -17.47 -14.18 18.19
N PRO A 183 -18.47 -15.03 18.46
CA PRO A 183 -18.27 -16.47 18.52
C PRO A 183 -17.72 -17.09 17.21
N SER A 184 -17.93 -16.39 16.09
CA SER A 184 -17.51 -16.85 14.76
C SER A 184 -16.06 -16.51 14.42
N VAL A 185 -15.34 -15.80 15.30
CA VAL A 185 -13.98 -15.33 15.03
C VAL A 185 -13.05 -15.81 16.13
N THR A 186 -11.98 -16.47 15.76
CA THR A 186 -10.89 -16.77 16.70
C THR A 186 -10.10 -15.49 16.95
N PRO A 187 -10.10 -14.92 18.16
CA PRO A 187 -9.40 -13.69 18.46
C PRO A 187 -7.88 -13.87 18.36
N HIS A 188 -7.16 -12.77 18.33
CA HIS A 188 -5.69 -12.70 18.34
C HIS A 188 -5.02 -13.50 17.20
N ARG A 189 -5.62 -13.49 16.02
CA ARG A 189 -5.01 -14.02 14.79
C ARG A 189 -4.91 -12.91 13.74
N ALA A 190 -3.81 -12.93 13.00
CA ALA A 190 -3.59 -12.07 11.83
C ALA A 190 -3.34 -12.92 10.59
N THR A 191 -3.60 -12.37 9.40
CA THR A 191 -3.18 -13.04 8.17
C THR A 191 -1.66 -13.15 8.13
N LEU A 192 -1.13 -14.23 7.60
CA LEU A 192 0.31 -14.41 7.44
C LEU A 192 0.89 -13.29 6.54
N PHE A 193 0.13 -12.85 5.53
CA PHE A 193 0.50 -11.67 4.72
C PHE A 193 0.71 -10.42 5.58
N ARG A 194 -0.24 -10.10 6.47
CA ARG A 194 -0.14 -8.91 7.34
C ARG A 194 1.03 -9.03 8.32
N THR A 195 1.28 -10.23 8.83
CA THR A 195 2.41 -10.52 9.72
C THR A 195 3.76 -10.33 8.99
N LEU A 196 3.87 -10.87 7.77
CA LEU A 196 5.08 -10.70 6.95
C LEU A 196 5.29 -9.25 6.53
N TRP A 197 4.21 -8.52 6.24
CA TRP A 197 4.31 -7.08 5.97
C TRP A 197 4.81 -6.32 7.20
N ALA A 198 4.21 -6.54 8.37
CA ALA A 198 4.63 -5.89 9.60
C ALA A 198 6.08 -6.24 9.98
N LEU A 199 6.53 -7.46 9.71
CA LEU A 199 7.92 -7.89 9.88
C LEU A 199 8.85 -7.17 8.88
N HIS A 200 8.46 -7.12 7.60
CA HIS A 200 9.25 -6.50 6.54
C HIS A 200 9.43 -4.98 6.73
N SER A 201 8.39 -4.29 7.15
CA SER A 201 8.44 -2.85 7.45
C SER A 201 9.04 -2.54 8.83
N GLY A 202 9.20 -3.56 9.69
CA GLY A 202 9.57 -3.38 11.09
C GLY A 202 8.41 -2.96 12.00
N GLU A 203 7.23 -2.65 11.45
CA GLU A 203 6.04 -2.26 12.21
C GLU A 203 5.66 -3.27 13.28
N LEU A 204 5.98 -4.56 13.06
CA LEU A 204 5.71 -5.65 14.01
C LEU A 204 6.21 -5.33 15.43
N PHE A 205 7.34 -4.65 15.54
CA PHE A 205 7.98 -4.22 16.80
C PHE A 205 7.88 -2.71 17.01
N HIS A 206 6.80 -2.08 16.56
CA HIS A 206 6.50 -0.67 16.71
C HIS A 206 7.61 0.26 16.15
N LEU A 207 7.89 1.36 16.81
CA LEU A 207 8.90 2.33 16.38
C LEU A 207 10.31 1.71 16.33
N VAL A 208 10.67 0.90 17.33
CA VAL A 208 12.00 0.29 17.41
C VAL A 208 12.26 -0.62 16.21
N GLY A 209 11.28 -1.44 15.84
CA GLY A 209 11.38 -2.30 14.67
C GLY A 209 11.49 -1.51 13.37
N ARG A 210 10.70 -0.43 13.20
CA ARG A 210 10.79 0.45 12.02
C ARG A 210 12.18 1.06 11.89
N LEU A 211 12.72 1.65 12.95
CA LEU A 211 14.07 2.23 12.95
C LEU A 211 15.15 1.17 12.67
N PHE A 212 14.98 -0.06 13.15
CA PHE A 212 15.88 -1.16 12.85
C PHE A 212 15.86 -1.52 11.37
N VAL A 213 14.68 -1.62 10.75
CA VAL A 213 14.55 -1.88 9.30
C VAL A 213 15.09 -0.72 8.47
N ASP A 214 14.89 0.52 8.88
CA ASP A 214 15.48 1.70 8.23
C ASP A 214 17.02 1.65 8.28
N ALA A 215 17.59 1.25 9.43
CA ALA A 215 19.03 1.03 9.55
C ALA A 215 19.53 -0.09 8.60
N LEU A 216 18.77 -1.19 8.45
CA LEU A 216 19.08 -2.23 7.46
C LEU A 216 18.99 -1.71 6.03
N GLY A 217 17.99 -0.87 5.71
CA GLY A 217 17.87 -0.20 4.42
C GLY A 217 19.09 0.70 4.13
N LEU A 218 19.52 1.48 5.11
CA LEU A 218 20.73 2.30 5.01
C LEU A 218 21.97 1.45 4.79
N VAL A 219 22.09 0.33 5.49
CA VAL A 219 23.19 -0.63 5.29
C VAL A 219 23.18 -1.21 3.88
N LEU A 220 22.02 -1.61 3.34
CA LEU A 220 21.91 -2.09 1.95
C LEU A 220 22.32 -1.02 0.95
N LEU A 221 21.93 0.23 1.17
CA LEU A 221 22.34 1.38 0.37
C LEU A 221 23.86 1.54 0.38
N LEU A 222 24.48 1.55 1.57
CA LEU A 222 25.93 1.65 1.73
C LEU A 222 26.67 0.46 1.12
N LEU A 223 26.15 -0.77 1.26
CA LEU A 223 26.71 -1.96 0.63
C LEU A 223 26.65 -1.87 -0.90
N SER A 224 25.54 -1.35 -1.46
CA SER A 224 25.37 -1.16 -2.90
C SER A 224 26.38 -0.13 -3.43
N ILE A 225 26.49 1.04 -2.79
CA ILE A 225 27.44 2.09 -3.16
C ILE A 225 28.88 1.58 -3.04
N SER A 226 29.21 0.92 -1.92
CA SER A 226 30.56 0.36 -1.72
C SER A 226 30.89 -0.73 -2.74
N GLY A 227 29.88 -1.53 -3.15
CA GLY A 227 29.99 -2.52 -4.23
C GLY A 227 30.36 -1.89 -5.57
N LEU A 228 29.68 -0.76 -5.92
CA LEU A 228 30.00 0.03 -7.11
C LEU A 228 31.43 0.60 -7.06
N ILE A 229 31.85 1.16 -5.93
CA ILE A 229 33.20 1.67 -5.74
C ILE A 229 34.23 0.54 -5.94
N VAL A 230 34.02 -0.60 -5.29
CA VAL A 230 34.92 -1.77 -5.41
C VAL A 230 34.97 -2.32 -6.84
N PHE A 231 33.85 -2.17 -7.61
CA PHE A 231 33.80 -2.63 -9.00
C PHE A 231 34.47 -1.67 -9.98
N PHE A 232 34.19 -0.37 -9.93
CA PHE A 232 34.65 0.61 -10.94
C PHE A 232 36.03 1.18 -10.64
N TYR A 233 36.32 1.45 -9.38
CA TYR A 233 37.53 2.17 -8.97
C TYR A 233 38.86 1.52 -9.39
N PRO A 234 39.07 0.18 -9.27
CA PRO A 234 40.29 -0.45 -9.75
C PRO A 234 40.50 -0.34 -11.26
N ARG A 235 39.41 -0.31 -12.03
CA ARG A 235 39.46 -0.15 -13.50
C ARG A 235 39.83 1.29 -13.87
N TRP A 236 39.26 2.24 -13.18
CA TRP A 236 39.56 3.66 -13.34
C TRP A 236 41.01 3.97 -13.01
N MET A 237 41.50 3.44 -11.88
CA MET A 237 42.92 3.60 -11.52
C MET A 237 43.88 3.01 -12.57
N LYS A 238 43.58 1.83 -13.09
CA LYS A 238 44.39 1.22 -14.17
C LYS A 238 44.42 2.06 -15.43
N ARG A 239 43.30 2.67 -15.80
CA ARG A 239 43.23 3.61 -16.95
C ARG A 239 44.05 4.87 -16.72
N MET A 240 43.98 5.43 -15.51
CA MET A 240 44.76 6.62 -15.15
C MET A 240 46.26 6.32 -15.20
N GLN A 241 46.71 5.20 -14.60
CA GLN A 241 48.12 4.81 -14.61
C GLN A 241 48.71 4.63 -16.02
N LYS A 242 47.90 4.18 -16.98
CA LYS A 242 48.32 4.01 -18.38
C LYS A 242 48.45 5.35 -19.14
N ARG A 243 47.79 6.40 -18.71
CA ARG A 243 47.77 7.71 -19.39
C ARG A 243 48.81 8.71 -18.89
N VAL A 244 49.58 8.36 -17.84
CA VAL A 244 50.53 9.28 -17.20
C VAL A 244 51.93 9.14 -17.82
N GLN A 245 52.48 10.28 -18.26
CA GLN A 245 53.84 10.39 -18.77
C GLN A 245 54.88 10.03 -17.68
N ALA A 246 56.05 9.58 -18.09
CA ALA A 246 57.11 9.07 -17.20
C ALA A 246 57.50 10.03 -16.06
N ALA A 247 57.57 11.33 -16.33
CA ALA A 247 57.91 12.37 -15.36
C ALA A 247 56.96 12.49 -14.15
N HIS A 248 55.69 12.08 -14.29
CA HIS A 248 54.67 12.20 -13.24
C HIS A 248 54.39 10.85 -12.51
N ARG A 249 55.07 9.78 -12.88
CA ARG A 249 54.79 8.43 -12.36
C ARG A 249 55.00 8.31 -10.84
N ALA A 250 55.95 8.99 -10.25
CA ALA A 250 56.17 8.92 -8.81
C ALA A 250 55.04 9.51 -7.97
N ARG A 251 54.54 10.70 -8.33
CA ARG A 251 53.38 11.34 -7.67
C ARG A 251 52.11 10.52 -7.83
N VAL A 252 51.87 10.00 -9.01
CA VAL A 252 50.68 9.16 -9.30
C VAL A 252 50.78 7.82 -8.56
N LYS A 253 51.97 7.24 -8.42
CA LYS A 253 52.22 6.01 -7.64
C LYS A 253 51.93 6.23 -6.13
N ALA A 254 52.36 7.34 -5.56
CA ALA A 254 52.05 7.69 -4.15
C ALA A 254 50.54 7.91 -3.93
N ARG A 255 49.89 8.66 -4.81
CA ARG A 255 48.44 8.89 -4.75
C ARG A 255 47.64 7.59 -4.93
N THR A 256 48.03 6.72 -5.88
CA THR A 256 47.39 5.42 -6.09
C THR A 256 47.58 4.46 -4.92
N ARG A 257 48.72 4.52 -4.18
CA ARG A 257 48.93 3.70 -2.97
C ARG A 257 47.94 4.07 -1.85
N ARG A 258 47.74 5.38 -1.57
CA ARG A 258 46.72 5.86 -0.60
C ARG A 258 45.33 5.42 -0.99
N LEU A 259 45.01 5.56 -2.26
CA LEU A 259 43.69 5.16 -2.83
C LEU A 259 43.49 3.64 -2.77
N GLN A 260 44.55 2.82 -2.99
CA GLN A 260 44.50 1.35 -2.83
C GLN A 260 44.28 0.95 -1.36
N GLN A 261 44.86 1.67 -0.41
CA GLN A 261 44.65 1.44 1.03
C GLN A 261 43.16 1.74 1.39
N GLY A 262 42.60 2.87 0.90
CA GLY A 262 41.18 3.21 1.06
C GLY A 262 40.26 2.13 0.48
N LEU A 263 40.54 1.66 -0.74
CA LEU A 263 39.77 0.60 -1.38
C LEU A 263 39.82 -0.73 -0.59
N SER A 264 40.99 -1.07 -0.07
CA SER A 264 41.16 -2.26 0.78
C SER A 264 40.36 -2.16 2.08
N ARG A 265 40.27 -0.95 2.69
CA ARG A 265 39.45 -0.69 3.87
C ARG A 265 37.94 -0.81 3.53
N GLN A 266 37.52 -0.20 2.44
CA GLN A 266 36.13 -0.31 1.93
C GLN A 266 35.75 -1.77 1.67
N TYR A 267 36.56 -2.53 1.00
CA TYR A 267 36.33 -3.96 0.76
C TYR A 267 36.20 -4.76 2.06
N LYS A 268 37.04 -4.46 3.05
CA LYS A 268 36.97 -5.12 4.36
C LYS A 268 35.70 -4.79 5.10
N LEU A 269 35.27 -3.51 5.09
CA LEU A 269 34.02 -3.07 5.69
C LEU A 269 32.81 -3.71 4.99
N HIS A 270 32.77 -3.71 3.67
CA HIS A 270 31.71 -4.37 2.89
C HIS A 270 31.54 -5.85 3.28
N LEU A 271 32.64 -6.60 3.42
CA LEU A 271 32.59 -8.00 3.84
C LEU A 271 32.16 -8.16 5.31
N LEU A 272 32.67 -7.31 6.21
CA LEU A 272 32.39 -7.40 7.64
C LEU A 272 30.91 -7.09 7.92
N VAL A 273 30.41 -6.01 7.36
CA VAL A 273 29.01 -5.58 7.49
C VAL A 273 28.07 -6.64 6.89
N GLY A 274 28.36 -7.11 5.67
CA GLY A 274 27.58 -8.18 5.03
C GLY A 274 27.60 -9.51 5.78
N TYR A 275 28.66 -9.80 6.55
CA TYR A 275 28.74 -10.99 7.38
C TYR A 275 27.86 -10.89 8.63
N TRP A 276 28.02 -9.81 9.42
CA TRP A 276 27.31 -9.66 10.69
C TRP A 276 25.81 -9.40 10.52
N LEU A 277 25.43 -8.71 9.45
CA LEU A 277 24.03 -8.42 9.15
C LEU A 277 23.36 -9.42 8.20
N PHE A 278 24.02 -10.55 7.91
CA PHE A 278 23.51 -11.56 6.99
C PHE A 278 22.09 -12.04 7.37
N ILE A 279 21.88 -12.43 8.65
CA ILE A 279 20.59 -12.97 9.10
C ILE A 279 19.48 -11.92 9.03
N PRO A 280 19.60 -10.71 9.60
CA PRO A 280 18.54 -9.71 9.47
C PRO A 280 18.26 -9.29 8.02
N LEU A 281 19.29 -9.18 7.17
CA LEU A 281 19.11 -8.91 5.74
C LEU A 281 18.41 -10.06 5.02
N LEU A 282 18.71 -11.30 5.38
CA LEU A 282 18.02 -12.48 4.84
C LEU A 282 16.53 -12.45 5.17
N ILE A 283 16.19 -12.18 6.44
CA ILE A 283 14.80 -12.06 6.89
C ILE A 283 14.08 -10.93 6.13
N LEU A 284 14.72 -9.77 5.98
CA LEU A 284 14.16 -8.64 5.27
C LEU A 284 13.86 -8.98 3.80
N VAL A 285 14.79 -9.62 3.09
CA VAL A 285 14.60 -9.97 1.67
C VAL A 285 13.52 -11.06 1.53
N VAL A 286 13.58 -12.12 2.33
CA VAL A 286 12.60 -13.22 2.26
C VAL A 286 11.20 -12.71 2.57
N SER A 287 11.02 -11.94 3.66
CA SER A 287 9.69 -11.38 3.98
C SER A 287 9.14 -10.51 2.85
N GLY A 288 9.97 -9.67 2.22
CA GLY A 288 9.58 -8.85 1.07
C GLY A 288 9.14 -9.65 -0.16
N MET A 289 9.78 -10.78 -0.44
CA MET A 289 9.40 -11.66 -1.57
C MET A 289 7.97 -12.22 -1.40
N PHE A 290 7.52 -12.48 -0.19
CA PHE A 290 6.17 -12.97 0.10
C PHE A 290 5.08 -11.89 -0.02
N LEU A 291 5.44 -10.62 -0.14
CA LEU A 291 4.47 -9.53 -0.29
C LEU A 291 3.98 -9.33 -1.73
N ARG A 292 4.53 -10.07 -2.70
CA ARG A 292 4.18 -9.99 -4.12
C ARG A 292 4.02 -11.38 -4.74
N PRO A 293 3.22 -11.52 -5.82
CA PRO A 293 3.16 -12.77 -6.57
C PRO A 293 4.56 -13.22 -7.06
N PRO A 294 4.79 -14.54 -7.14
CA PRO A 294 3.84 -15.63 -6.91
C PRO A 294 3.67 -16.02 -5.44
N LEU A 295 4.61 -15.68 -4.54
CA LEU A 295 4.62 -16.15 -3.15
C LEU A 295 3.46 -15.59 -2.31
N LEU A 296 2.97 -14.40 -2.63
CA LEU A 296 1.79 -13.81 -1.99
C LEU A 296 0.59 -14.75 -2.00
N VAL A 297 0.36 -15.47 -3.10
CA VAL A 297 -0.81 -16.36 -3.24
C VAL A 297 -0.81 -17.45 -2.17
N ALA A 298 0.37 -17.98 -1.85
CA ALA A 298 0.52 -19.04 -0.83
C ALA A 298 0.21 -18.57 0.59
N VAL A 299 0.39 -17.28 0.90
CA VAL A 299 0.25 -16.75 2.27
C VAL A 299 -1.01 -15.92 2.47
N ALA A 300 -1.72 -15.55 1.40
CA ALA A 300 -2.81 -14.58 1.43
C ALA A 300 -3.98 -14.97 2.36
N LYS A 301 -4.32 -16.26 2.41
CA LYS A 301 -5.43 -16.80 3.22
C LYS A 301 -4.97 -17.44 4.55
N ALA A 302 -3.67 -17.68 4.73
CA ALA A 302 -3.14 -18.28 5.93
C ALA A 302 -3.22 -17.31 7.13
N LYS A 303 -3.57 -17.82 8.31
CA LYS A 303 -3.66 -17.04 9.56
C LYS A 303 -2.73 -17.63 10.60
N VAL A 304 -2.07 -16.75 11.34
CA VAL A 304 -1.15 -17.09 12.43
C VAL A 304 -1.57 -16.40 13.73
N PRO A 305 -1.29 -16.98 14.89
CA PRO A 305 -1.47 -16.31 16.16
C PRO A 305 -0.63 -15.03 16.24
N THR A 306 -1.18 -13.98 16.86
CA THR A 306 -0.43 -12.75 17.14
C THR A 306 0.34 -12.89 18.44
N LEU A 307 1.57 -12.39 18.48
CA LEU A 307 2.38 -12.39 19.70
C LEU A 307 2.00 -11.17 20.57
N PRO A 308 1.84 -11.33 21.89
CA PRO A 308 1.38 -10.26 22.78
C PRO A 308 2.18 -8.96 22.75
N THR A 309 3.47 -9.04 22.40
CA THR A 309 4.38 -7.89 22.37
C THR A 309 4.45 -7.19 21.01
N THR A 310 3.58 -7.58 20.07
CA THR A 310 3.62 -7.05 18.70
C THR A 310 2.50 -6.05 18.42
N SER A 311 2.69 -5.21 17.42
CA SER A 311 1.69 -4.23 16.96
C SER A 311 0.42 -4.85 16.39
N LEU A 312 0.42 -6.14 16.10
CA LEU A 312 -0.73 -6.88 15.59
C LEU A 312 -1.61 -7.46 16.70
N HIS A 313 -1.20 -7.32 17.96
CA HIS A 313 -1.92 -7.84 19.11
C HIS A 313 -2.57 -6.71 19.91
N SER A 314 -3.79 -6.92 20.34
CA SER A 314 -4.46 -6.07 21.31
C SER A 314 -5.27 -6.97 22.25
N ALA A 315 -4.89 -7.02 23.52
CA ALA A 315 -5.56 -7.86 24.51
C ALA A 315 -7.04 -7.49 24.72
N ASN A 316 -7.36 -6.20 24.57
CA ASN A 316 -8.68 -5.62 24.88
C ASN A 316 -9.53 -5.36 23.62
N ASN A 317 -9.03 -5.67 22.42
CA ASN A 317 -9.78 -5.44 21.18
C ASN A 317 -9.68 -6.62 20.23
N PRO A 318 -10.69 -7.49 20.19
CA PRO A 318 -10.72 -8.66 19.30
C PRO A 318 -10.77 -8.29 17.81
N TRP A 319 -11.16 -7.05 17.48
CA TRP A 319 -11.27 -6.52 16.12
C TRP A 319 -10.09 -5.61 15.74
N HIS A 320 -8.97 -5.70 16.47
CA HIS A 320 -7.78 -4.90 16.19
C HIS A 320 -7.30 -5.09 14.75
N ASP A 321 -7.13 -3.97 14.03
CA ASP A 321 -6.72 -3.92 12.61
C ASP A 321 -7.62 -4.71 11.64
N ALA A 322 -8.86 -5.04 12.03
CA ALA A 322 -9.76 -5.92 11.28
C ALA A 322 -10.85 -5.19 10.50
N LEU A 323 -11.30 -4.01 10.92
CA LEU A 323 -12.45 -3.31 10.35
C LEU A 323 -12.13 -2.65 8.99
N ARG A 324 -13.07 -2.76 8.01
CA ARG A 324 -12.84 -2.29 6.63
C ARG A 324 -13.95 -1.39 6.09
N ARG A 325 -15.21 -1.85 6.09
CA ARG A 325 -16.37 -1.12 5.57
C ARG A 325 -17.57 -1.28 6.50
N LEU A 326 -18.45 -0.30 6.47
CA LEU A 326 -19.61 -0.22 7.35
C LEU A 326 -20.80 0.35 6.58
N VAL A 327 -21.97 -0.25 6.72
CA VAL A 327 -23.22 0.30 6.20
C VAL A 327 -24.37 -0.01 7.14
N TYR A 328 -25.25 0.95 7.33
CA TYR A 328 -26.55 0.73 7.97
C TYR A 328 -27.59 0.47 6.90
N VAL A 329 -28.39 -0.58 7.07
CA VAL A 329 -29.48 -0.99 6.15
C VAL A 329 -30.81 -0.64 6.79
N PRO A 330 -31.44 0.51 6.44
CA PRO A 330 -32.65 0.99 7.11
C PRO A 330 -33.83 0.01 7.03
N ALA A 331 -34.05 -0.61 5.85
CA ALA A 331 -35.14 -1.55 5.63
C ALA A 331 -35.08 -2.78 6.55
N ARG A 332 -33.87 -3.14 7.02
CA ARG A 332 -33.64 -4.28 7.90
C ARG A 332 -33.33 -3.88 9.34
N GLN A 333 -33.15 -2.59 9.59
CA GLN A 333 -32.72 -2.04 10.87
C GLN A 333 -31.47 -2.74 11.41
N GLU A 334 -30.48 -2.97 10.53
CA GLU A 334 -29.24 -3.66 10.90
C GLU A 334 -28.02 -3.00 10.29
N TRP A 335 -26.89 -3.22 10.96
CA TRP A 335 -25.57 -2.86 10.49
C TRP A 335 -24.93 -4.06 9.79
N VAL A 336 -24.29 -3.80 8.66
CA VAL A 336 -23.45 -4.78 7.96
C VAL A 336 -22.04 -4.24 7.89
N LEU A 337 -21.07 -5.06 8.29
CA LEU A 337 -19.66 -4.71 8.40
C LEU A 337 -18.81 -5.67 7.59
N SER A 338 -17.95 -5.13 6.71
CA SER A 338 -16.89 -5.90 6.07
C SER A 338 -15.63 -5.78 6.91
N THR A 339 -14.98 -6.90 7.17
CA THR A 339 -13.77 -7.02 7.98
C THR A 339 -12.72 -7.88 7.27
N SER A 340 -11.51 -8.00 7.85
CA SER A 340 -10.51 -8.98 7.37
C SER A 340 -10.92 -10.43 7.62
N GLU A 341 -11.96 -10.65 8.47
CA GLU A 341 -12.45 -11.97 8.87
C GLU A 341 -13.66 -12.44 8.05
N GLY A 342 -14.21 -11.55 7.21
CA GLY A 342 -15.42 -11.76 6.43
C GLY A 342 -16.41 -10.63 6.58
N ILE A 343 -17.67 -10.87 6.23
CA ILE A 343 -18.76 -9.92 6.38
C ILE A 343 -19.63 -10.35 7.55
N PHE A 344 -20.03 -9.38 8.37
CA PHE A 344 -20.78 -9.58 9.61
C PHE A 344 -21.97 -8.63 9.67
N ARG A 345 -22.94 -8.97 10.51
CA ARG A 345 -24.10 -8.12 10.81
C ARG A 345 -24.36 -8.01 12.29
N CYS A 346 -25.05 -6.95 12.71
CA CYS A 346 -25.66 -6.81 14.03
C CYS A 346 -26.83 -5.81 14.00
N LYS A 347 -27.79 -5.98 14.91
CA LYS A 347 -28.93 -5.05 15.01
C LYS A 347 -28.54 -3.69 15.61
N ARG A 348 -27.56 -3.65 16.48
CA ARG A 348 -27.04 -2.44 17.13
C ARG A 348 -25.55 -2.57 17.33
N LEU A 349 -24.83 -1.50 17.03
CA LEU A 349 -23.39 -1.43 17.33
C LEU A 349 -23.16 -1.62 18.84
N GLY A 350 -22.13 -2.39 19.19
CA GLY A 350 -21.85 -2.80 20.57
C GLY A 350 -22.42 -4.16 20.94
N LEU A 351 -23.27 -4.78 20.11
CA LEU A 351 -23.62 -6.19 20.24
C LEU A 351 -22.60 -7.10 19.51
N PRO A 352 -22.48 -8.38 19.91
CA PRO A 352 -21.67 -9.35 19.18
C PRO A 352 -22.06 -9.42 17.70
N LEU A 353 -21.07 -9.50 16.84
CA LEU A 353 -21.26 -9.60 15.41
C LEU A 353 -21.57 -11.03 14.99
N GLU A 354 -22.57 -11.22 14.15
CA GLU A 354 -22.89 -12.48 13.49
C GLU A 354 -22.26 -12.54 12.12
N LYS A 355 -21.54 -13.61 11.83
CA LYS A 355 -20.94 -13.81 10.51
C LYS A 355 -22.00 -14.20 9.48
N ILE A 356 -21.90 -13.61 8.28
CA ILE A 356 -22.75 -13.97 7.14
C ILE A 356 -21.94 -14.89 6.23
N GLU A 357 -22.50 -16.09 5.94
CA GLU A 357 -21.74 -17.11 5.17
C GLU A 357 -21.82 -16.90 3.65
N ASN A 358 -23.01 -16.65 3.10
CA ASN A 358 -23.20 -16.47 1.67
C ASN A 358 -22.92 -15.00 1.27
N THR A 359 -21.67 -14.69 1.03
CA THR A 359 -21.24 -13.31 0.71
C THR A 359 -20.68 -13.21 -0.71
N PRO A 360 -20.80 -12.03 -1.35
CA PRO A 360 -20.15 -11.80 -2.64
C PRO A 360 -18.65 -12.01 -2.59
N PRO A 361 -18.02 -12.36 -3.72
CA PRO A 361 -16.57 -12.43 -3.79
C PRO A 361 -15.96 -11.04 -3.62
N VAL A 362 -15.09 -10.90 -2.62
CA VAL A 362 -14.35 -9.65 -2.34
C VAL A 362 -12.87 -9.93 -2.49
N SER A 363 -12.14 -9.02 -3.15
CA SER A 363 -10.71 -9.15 -3.32
C SER A 363 -9.97 -9.10 -1.96
N VAL A 364 -8.75 -9.62 -1.91
CA VAL A 364 -7.88 -9.52 -0.71
C VAL A 364 -7.58 -8.08 -0.29
N MET A 365 -7.80 -7.12 -1.20
CA MET A 365 -7.64 -5.68 -0.93
C MET A 365 -8.86 -5.04 -0.25
N GLY A 366 -9.96 -5.81 -0.09
CA GLY A 366 -11.21 -5.37 0.49
C GLY A 366 -12.23 -4.88 -0.55
N ALA A 367 -13.40 -4.44 -0.04
CA ALA A 367 -14.46 -3.86 -0.85
C ALA A 367 -14.21 -2.35 -1.08
N ASN A 368 -14.30 -1.92 -2.34
CA ASN A 368 -14.27 -0.52 -2.75
C ASN A 368 -15.67 0.11 -2.75
N VAL A 369 -16.67 -0.68 -3.13
CA VAL A 369 -18.10 -0.33 -3.05
C VAL A 369 -18.73 -1.18 -1.94
N PHE A 370 -19.43 -0.54 -1.02
CA PHE A 370 -20.16 -1.21 0.05
C PHE A 370 -21.29 -0.28 0.53
N GLU A 371 -22.44 -0.38 -0.13
CA GLU A 371 -23.57 0.54 0.10
C GLU A 371 -24.90 -0.13 -0.19
N VAL A 372 -25.98 0.43 0.33
CA VAL A 372 -27.34 -0.06 0.05
C VAL A 372 -27.63 0.15 -1.44
N ASP A 373 -28.21 -0.86 -2.07
CA ASP A 373 -28.66 -0.76 -3.45
C ASP A 373 -29.81 0.25 -3.57
N PRO A 374 -29.69 1.29 -4.39
CA PRO A 374 -30.75 2.27 -4.56
C PRO A 374 -32.04 1.68 -5.13
N ASP A 375 -31.94 0.57 -5.88
CA ASP A 375 -33.12 -0.10 -6.50
C ASP A 375 -33.77 -1.16 -5.58
N ASN A 376 -32.99 -1.68 -4.58
CA ASN A 376 -33.48 -2.67 -3.62
C ASN A 376 -32.99 -2.37 -2.21
N PRO A 377 -33.84 -1.81 -1.32
CA PRO A 377 -33.42 -1.41 0.03
C PRO A 377 -33.03 -2.59 0.95
N HIS A 378 -33.30 -3.85 0.55
CA HIS A 378 -32.90 -5.08 1.25
C HIS A 378 -31.57 -5.66 0.71
N ALA A 379 -30.99 -5.06 -0.34
CA ALA A 379 -29.76 -5.51 -0.96
C ALA A 379 -28.61 -4.52 -0.78
N LEU A 380 -27.37 -5.01 -0.89
CA LEU A 380 -26.17 -4.22 -0.95
C LEU A 380 -25.53 -4.32 -2.33
N LEU A 381 -24.93 -3.21 -2.77
CA LEU A 381 -23.93 -3.19 -3.83
C LEU A 381 -22.55 -3.44 -3.19
N VAL A 382 -21.89 -4.50 -3.63
CA VAL A 382 -20.57 -4.87 -3.17
C VAL A 382 -19.62 -4.93 -4.36
N GLY A 383 -18.67 -3.99 -4.41
CA GLY A 383 -17.71 -3.89 -5.50
C GLY A 383 -16.28 -4.01 -5.01
N SER A 384 -15.43 -4.69 -5.78
CA SER A 384 -14.01 -4.85 -5.52
C SER A 384 -13.28 -5.15 -6.83
N PHE A 385 -11.99 -5.45 -6.78
CA PHE A 385 -11.26 -5.96 -7.95
C PHE A 385 -11.70 -7.36 -8.41
N MET A 386 -12.79 -7.89 -7.82
CA MET A 386 -13.44 -9.13 -8.25
C MET A 386 -14.68 -8.88 -9.13
N GLY A 387 -15.18 -7.64 -9.22
CA GLY A 387 -16.38 -7.25 -9.93
C GLY A 387 -17.30 -6.36 -9.09
N LEU A 388 -18.52 -6.16 -9.56
CA LEU A 388 -19.61 -5.43 -8.88
C LEU A 388 -20.81 -6.34 -8.76
N PHE A 389 -21.28 -6.56 -7.53
CA PHE A 389 -22.30 -7.52 -7.20
C PHE A 389 -23.47 -6.85 -6.47
N ARG A 390 -24.70 -7.23 -6.83
CA ARG A 390 -25.89 -7.02 -6.02
C ARG A 390 -26.02 -8.21 -5.08
N TRP A 391 -26.11 -7.95 -3.80
CA TRP A 391 -26.22 -8.98 -2.77
C TRP A 391 -27.51 -8.75 -1.97
N ASP A 392 -28.48 -9.60 -2.18
CA ASP A 392 -29.73 -9.59 -1.42
C ASP A 392 -29.51 -10.22 -0.04
N LEU A 393 -29.75 -9.43 1.00
CA LEU A 393 -29.48 -9.83 2.39
C LEU A 393 -30.57 -10.73 2.97
N GLU A 394 -31.72 -10.87 2.31
CA GLU A 394 -32.82 -11.73 2.75
C GLU A 394 -32.68 -13.12 2.18
N SER A 395 -32.56 -13.25 0.88
CA SER A 395 -32.39 -14.54 0.19
C SER A 395 -30.96 -15.05 0.22
N GLY A 396 -29.96 -14.18 0.49
CA GLY A 396 -28.55 -14.50 0.37
C GLY A 396 -28.07 -14.61 -1.09
N SER A 397 -28.92 -14.26 -2.07
CA SER A 397 -28.55 -14.35 -3.48
C SER A 397 -27.56 -13.27 -3.87
N VAL A 398 -26.60 -13.65 -4.72
CA VAL A 398 -25.57 -12.76 -5.25
C VAL A 398 -25.65 -12.75 -6.78
N LEU A 399 -25.73 -11.58 -7.36
CA LEU A 399 -25.83 -11.34 -8.80
C LEU A 399 -24.68 -10.43 -9.26
N ASP A 400 -23.95 -10.85 -10.27
CA ASP A 400 -22.96 -10.00 -10.95
C ASP A 400 -23.68 -8.99 -11.85
N LEU A 401 -23.45 -7.69 -11.61
CA LEU A 401 -24.16 -6.61 -12.32
C LEU A 401 -23.70 -6.42 -13.77
N TYR A 402 -22.55 -6.95 -14.17
CA TYR A 402 -22.09 -6.92 -15.56
C TYR A 402 -22.74 -8.03 -16.40
N THR A 403 -22.88 -9.21 -15.82
CA THR A 403 -23.36 -10.39 -16.55
C THR A 403 -24.85 -10.73 -16.29
N GLY A 404 -25.43 -10.23 -15.20
CA GLY A 404 -26.77 -10.62 -14.75
C GLY A 404 -26.87 -12.07 -14.25
N GLN A 405 -25.73 -12.72 -13.94
CA GLN A 405 -25.65 -14.11 -13.52
C GLN A 405 -25.02 -14.23 -12.13
N PRO A 406 -25.18 -15.36 -11.43
CA PRO A 406 -24.40 -15.62 -10.22
C PRO A 406 -22.89 -15.50 -10.48
N PRO A 407 -22.09 -15.08 -9.47
CA PRO A 407 -20.65 -14.93 -9.64
C PRO A 407 -19.99 -16.26 -10.03
N LYS A 408 -19.06 -16.22 -10.96
CA LYS A 408 -18.25 -17.39 -11.33
C LYS A 408 -17.44 -17.87 -10.11
N PRO A 409 -17.17 -19.20 -9.99
CA PRO A 409 -16.26 -19.70 -8.98
C PRO A 409 -14.92 -18.99 -9.04
N GLN A 410 -14.37 -18.63 -7.87
CA GLN A 410 -13.07 -17.97 -7.79
C GLN A 410 -11.97 -18.87 -8.37
N GLY A 411 -11.26 -18.36 -9.40
CA GLY A 411 -10.02 -18.95 -9.88
C GLY A 411 -8.87 -18.79 -8.88
N MET A 412 -7.69 -19.29 -9.26
CA MET A 412 -6.47 -19.17 -8.44
C MET A 412 -6.01 -17.69 -8.28
N MET A 413 -6.31 -16.84 -9.25
CA MET A 413 -5.99 -15.41 -9.20
C MET A 413 -7.12 -14.65 -8.46
N PRO A 414 -6.79 -13.81 -7.46
CA PRO A 414 -7.78 -13.05 -6.68
C PRO A 414 -8.21 -11.75 -7.39
N LEU A 415 -8.38 -11.78 -8.72
CA LEU A 415 -8.79 -10.67 -9.57
C LEU A 415 -9.85 -11.17 -10.53
N GLY A 416 -10.95 -10.40 -10.66
CA GLY A 416 -12.00 -10.62 -11.64
C GLY A 416 -11.72 -9.95 -12.99
N ASP A 417 -12.67 -10.10 -13.91
CA ASP A 417 -12.61 -9.46 -15.24
C ASP A 417 -12.76 -7.94 -15.15
N HIS A 418 -13.52 -7.44 -14.15
CA HIS A 418 -13.78 -6.03 -13.88
C HIS A 418 -13.16 -5.61 -12.55
N LYS A 419 -12.19 -4.70 -12.59
CA LYS A 419 -11.50 -4.20 -11.39
C LYS A 419 -12.20 -2.94 -10.87
N VAL A 420 -13.32 -3.13 -10.21
CA VAL A 420 -14.16 -2.02 -9.73
C VAL A 420 -13.43 -1.25 -8.62
N SER A 421 -13.21 0.03 -8.86
CA SER A 421 -12.60 0.98 -7.91
C SER A 421 -13.63 1.85 -7.19
N GLY A 422 -14.84 1.99 -7.74
CA GLY A 422 -15.89 2.82 -7.17
C GLY A 422 -17.23 2.68 -7.88
N TYR A 423 -18.25 3.33 -7.31
CA TYR A 423 -19.60 3.36 -7.89
C TYR A 423 -20.30 4.68 -7.55
N SER A 424 -21.08 5.18 -8.48
CA SER A 424 -21.96 6.34 -8.31
C SER A 424 -23.41 5.97 -8.59
N ALA A 425 -24.25 6.06 -7.58
CA ALA A 425 -25.70 5.94 -7.76
C ALA A 425 -26.35 7.21 -8.37
N HIS A 426 -25.61 8.33 -8.41
CA HIS A 426 -26.13 9.65 -8.77
C HIS A 426 -25.70 10.14 -10.16
N LEU A 427 -24.83 9.39 -10.83
CA LEU A 427 -24.35 9.67 -12.19
C LEU A 427 -24.59 8.44 -13.07
N GLY A 428 -24.65 8.62 -14.40
CA GLY A 428 -24.87 7.49 -15.33
C GLY A 428 -26.34 7.08 -15.49
N GLY A 429 -27.30 7.90 -15.03
CA GLY A 429 -28.73 7.66 -15.13
C GLY A 429 -29.27 6.61 -14.14
N LYS A 430 -30.36 5.90 -14.48
CA LYS A 430 -31.02 4.95 -13.57
C LYS A 430 -30.18 3.76 -13.11
N LYS A 431 -29.18 3.34 -13.91
CA LYS A 431 -28.34 2.18 -13.57
C LYS A 431 -27.14 2.54 -12.69
N GLY A 432 -26.94 3.85 -12.41
CA GLY A 432 -25.71 4.31 -11.80
C GLY A 432 -24.48 4.13 -12.71
N LEU A 433 -23.29 4.35 -12.17
CA LEU A 433 -22.05 4.34 -12.92
C LEU A 433 -20.94 3.65 -12.11
N ALA A 434 -20.41 2.53 -12.63
CA ALA A 434 -19.25 1.89 -12.04
C ALA A 434 -17.97 2.53 -12.58
N PHE A 435 -16.99 2.72 -11.70
CA PHE A 435 -15.64 3.14 -12.05
C PHE A 435 -14.70 1.94 -11.94
N GLU A 436 -13.93 1.70 -13.00
CA GLU A 436 -12.92 0.66 -13.02
C GLU A 436 -11.51 1.24 -12.85
N TYR A 437 -10.61 0.45 -12.29
CA TYR A 437 -9.26 0.92 -11.98
C TYR A 437 -8.43 1.20 -13.23
N ASP A 438 -8.59 0.39 -14.27
CA ASP A 438 -7.79 0.40 -15.50
C ASP A 438 -8.61 0.62 -16.80
N VAL A 439 -9.93 0.79 -16.69
CA VAL A 439 -10.81 1.07 -17.84
C VAL A 439 -11.38 2.48 -17.72
N PRO A 440 -11.13 3.36 -18.72
CA PRO A 440 -11.64 4.73 -18.71
C PRO A 440 -13.16 4.80 -18.73
N CYS A 441 -13.75 5.53 -17.80
CA CYS A 441 -15.16 5.89 -17.82
C CYS A 441 -15.38 7.06 -18.79
N ARG A 442 -16.20 6.87 -19.82
CA ARG A 442 -16.55 7.87 -20.84
C ARG A 442 -17.97 8.41 -20.70
N ALA A 443 -18.73 7.93 -19.72
CA ALA A 443 -20.11 8.34 -19.49
C ALA A 443 -20.24 9.75 -18.89
N ILE A 444 -19.18 10.26 -18.26
CA ILE A 444 -19.10 11.60 -17.71
C ILE A 444 -17.82 12.28 -18.21
N SER A 445 -17.81 13.62 -18.24
CA SER A 445 -16.66 14.35 -18.71
C SER A 445 -15.48 14.28 -17.72
N GLN A 446 -14.29 14.48 -18.22
CA GLN A 446 -13.09 14.60 -17.41
C GLN A 446 -12.60 16.06 -17.41
N PRO A 447 -12.44 16.72 -16.25
CA PRO A 447 -11.79 18.02 -16.16
C PRO A 447 -10.34 17.97 -16.66
N LYS A 448 -9.88 19.03 -17.33
CA LYS A 448 -8.49 19.10 -17.83
C LYS A 448 -7.46 18.99 -16.70
N GLU A 449 -7.78 19.55 -15.55
CA GLU A 449 -6.93 19.54 -14.35
C GLU A 449 -6.69 18.12 -13.82
N LEU A 450 -7.63 17.20 -14.01
CA LEU A 450 -7.50 15.81 -13.57
C LEU A 450 -6.38 15.09 -14.35
N GLY A 451 -6.29 15.26 -15.66
CA GLY A 451 -5.26 14.64 -16.50
C GLY A 451 -3.85 15.16 -16.24
N GLN A 452 -3.73 16.40 -15.76
CA GLN A 452 -2.46 17.07 -15.41
C GLN A 452 -2.12 16.95 -13.92
N GLY A 453 -2.88 16.17 -13.17
CA GLY A 453 -2.81 16.05 -11.71
C GLY A 453 -1.42 15.65 -11.19
N ARG A 454 -1.28 15.82 -9.89
CA ARG A 454 -0.10 15.40 -9.14
C ARG A 454 -0.34 14.01 -8.56
N ILE A 455 0.72 13.27 -8.34
CA ILE A 455 0.72 12.01 -7.61
C ILE A 455 1.57 12.17 -6.36
N SER A 456 1.13 11.60 -5.24
CA SER A 456 1.90 11.71 -4.01
C SER A 456 3.26 11.03 -4.14
N LEU A 457 4.28 11.62 -3.50
CA LEU A 457 5.59 10.98 -3.39
C LEU A 457 5.48 9.61 -2.69
N PHE A 458 4.60 9.48 -1.68
CA PHE A 458 4.35 8.20 -1.02
C PHE A 458 3.89 7.13 -2.01
N HIS A 459 2.89 7.43 -2.85
CA HIS A 459 2.40 6.48 -3.85
C HIS A 459 3.49 6.13 -4.88
N THR A 460 4.24 7.13 -5.36
CA THR A 460 5.36 6.89 -6.29
C THR A 460 6.44 6.01 -5.67
N MET A 461 6.79 6.21 -4.40
CA MET A 461 7.75 5.35 -3.69
C MET A 461 7.21 3.93 -3.51
N LEU A 462 5.90 3.77 -3.29
CA LEU A 462 5.27 2.46 -3.23
C LEU A 462 5.35 1.73 -4.58
N GLU A 463 5.07 2.41 -5.69
CA GLU A 463 5.16 1.85 -7.04
C GLU A 463 6.61 1.46 -7.41
N LEU A 464 7.58 2.29 -7.02
CA LEU A 464 9.00 2.03 -7.17
C LEU A 464 9.44 0.80 -6.34
N HIS A 465 9.07 0.77 -5.06
CA HIS A 465 9.44 -0.31 -4.12
C HIS A 465 8.82 -1.65 -4.50
N THR A 466 7.58 -1.64 -4.97
CA THR A 466 6.86 -2.85 -5.38
C THR A 466 7.14 -3.29 -6.82
N GLY A 467 8.02 -2.58 -7.53
CA GLY A 467 8.46 -2.93 -8.88
C GLY A 467 7.47 -2.59 -10.00
N ARG A 468 6.32 -1.99 -9.68
CA ARG A 468 5.28 -1.66 -10.68
C ARG A 468 5.68 -0.49 -11.58
N LEU A 469 6.55 0.40 -11.09
CA LEU A 469 7.10 1.50 -11.89
C LEU A 469 8.03 1.03 -13.02
N TYR A 470 8.53 -0.21 -12.96
CA TYR A 470 9.40 -0.77 -13.99
C TYR A 470 8.61 -1.33 -15.19
N VAL A 471 7.82 -0.47 -15.83
CA VAL A 471 6.90 -0.82 -16.93
C VAL A 471 7.59 -1.48 -18.13
N PHE A 472 8.90 -1.31 -18.29
CA PHE A 472 9.69 -1.94 -19.35
C PHE A 472 9.78 -3.46 -19.26
N PHE A 473 9.42 -4.06 -18.12
CA PHE A 473 9.29 -5.51 -18.00
C PHE A 473 7.96 -6.04 -18.56
N GLY A 474 7.01 -5.18 -18.91
CA GLY A 474 5.68 -5.57 -19.40
C GLY A 474 4.98 -6.54 -18.44
N PRO A 475 4.32 -7.59 -18.97
CA PRO A 475 3.61 -8.59 -18.14
C PRO A 475 4.51 -9.33 -17.15
N LEU A 476 5.81 -9.46 -17.45
CA LEU A 476 6.79 -10.11 -16.57
C LEU A 476 7.12 -9.26 -15.33
N GLY A 477 6.71 -7.99 -15.30
CA GLY A 477 6.91 -7.11 -14.14
C GLY A 477 6.30 -7.67 -12.85
N ILE A 478 5.24 -8.49 -12.93
CA ILE A 478 4.65 -9.15 -11.76
C ILE A 478 5.62 -10.11 -11.06
N LEU A 479 6.55 -10.72 -11.82
CA LEU A 479 7.55 -11.66 -11.32
C LEU A 479 8.84 -10.96 -10.89
N TRP A 480 8.99 -9.67 -11.20
CA TRP A 480 10.25 -8.95 -10.98
C TRP A 480 10.73 -8.99 -9.54
N ILE A 481 9.83 -8.77 -8.58
CA ILE A 481 10.18 -8.80 -7.13
C ILE A 481 10.68 -10.19 -6.73
N PHE A 482 10.04 -11.24 -7.22
CA PHE A 482 10.47 -12.61 -6.94
C PHE A 482 11.85 -12.90 -7.53
N VAL A 483 12.07 -12.58 -8.81
CA VAL A 483 13.34 -12.82 -9.49
C VAL A 483 14.48 -12.00 -8.87
N SER A 484 14.25 -10.69 -8.64
CA SER A 484 15.23 -9.83 -7.98
C SER A 484 15.52 -10.29 -6.56
N GLY A 485 14.51 -10.74 -5.81
CA GLY A 485 14.66 -11.34 -4.49
C GLY A 485 15.57 -12.57 -4.51
N CYS A 486 15.35 -13.52 -5.43
CA CYS A 486 16.21 -14.69 -5.59
C CYS A 486 17.68 -14.30 -5.92
N MET A 487 17.87 -13.30 -6.78
CA MET A 487 19.21 -12.79 -7.10
C MET A 487 19.86 -12.11 -5.90
N ILE A 488 19.12 -11.35 -5.09
CA ILE A 488 19.62 -10.70 -3.86
C ILE A 488 19.99 -11.77 -2.83
N LEU A 489 19.16 -12.80 -2.65
CA LEU A 489 19.48 -13.94 -1.78
C LEU A 489 20.80 -14.61 -2.18
N TRP A 490 21.01 -14.84 -3.47
CA TRP A 490 22.29 -15.36 -3.97
C TRP A 490 23.44 -14.41 -3.67
N LEU A 491 23.27 -13.10 -3.82
CA LEU A 491 24.29 -12.11 -3.46
C LEU A 491 24.64 -12.15 -1.97
N LEU A 492 23.65 -12.22 -1.10
CA LEU A 492 23.85 -12.33 0.35
C LEU A 492 24.62 -13.60 0.71
N ILE A 493 24.18 -14.76 0.22
CA ILE A 493 24.82 -16.06 0.47
C ILE A 493 26.25 -16.08 -0.04
N SER A 494 26.48 -15.63 -1.28
CA SER A 494 27.83 -15.59 -1.87
C SER A 494 28.74 -14.60 -1.16
N GLY A 495 28.21 -13.46 -0.72
CA GLY A 495 28.92 -12.47 0.10
C GLY A 495 29.32 -13.03 1.47
N PHE A 496 28.38 -13.66 2.17
CA PHE A 496 28.60 -14.31 3.46
C PHE A 496 29.68 -15.40 3.40
N ARG A 497 29.57 -16.33 2.44
CA ARG A 497 30.59 -17.40 2.23
C ARG A 497 31.98 -16.83 2.00
N ARG A 498 32.10 -15.71 1.27
CA ARG A 498 33.41 -15.04 1.04
C ARG A 498 33.94 -14.42 2.30
N ALA A 499 33.10 -13.72 3.06
CA ALA A 499 33.51 -13.13 4.33
C ALA A 499 33.97 -14.20 5.29
N GLN A 500 33.27 -15.32 5.41
CA GLN A 500 33.62 -16.47 6.23
C GLN A 500 35.01 -17.06 5.85
N LYS A 501 35.24 -17.33 4.54
CA LYS A 501 36.52 -17.82 4.03
C LYS A 501 37.69 -16.86 4.34
N GLN A 502 37.44 -15.54 4.27
CA GLN A 502 38.46 -14.55 4.54
C GLN A 502 38.79 -14.43 6.03
N MET A 503 37.79 -14.52 6.91
CA MET A 503 37.97 -14.52 8.35
C MET A 503 38.74 -15.79 8.82
N HIS A 504 38.41 -16.94 8.26
CA HIS A 504 39.11 -18.19 8.57
C HIS A 504 40.60 -18.12 8.20
N LYS A 505 40.92 -17.59 7.02
CA LYS A 505 42.34 -17.37 6.60
C LYS A 505 43.10 -16.38 7.49
N ARG A 506 42.40 -15.38 8.06
CA ARG A 506 43.04 -14.45 9.00
C ARG A 506 43.35 -15.11 10.35
N ARG A 507 42.39 -15.92 10.86
CA ARG A 507 42.57 -16.67 12.11
C ARG A 507 43.70 -17.70 12.01
N SER A 508 43.80 -18.42 10.89
CA SER A 508 44.92 -19.38 10.68
C SER A 508 46.31 -18.70 10.59
N ARG A 509 46.36 -17.50 9.94
CA ARG A 509 47.62 -16.72 9.87
C ARG A 509 48.01 -16.01 11.18
N ALA A 510 47.09 -15.82 12.09
CA ALA A 510 47.38 -15.25 13.41
C ALA A 510 47.80 -16.33 14.43
N LYS A 511 47.60 -17.62 14.10
CA LYS A 511 48.01 -18.77 14.92
C LYS A 511 49.33 -19.40 14.45
N SER A 512 49.78 -19.11 13.23
CA SER A 512 51.10 -19.41 12.69
C SER A 512 52.04 -18.22 12.87
#